data_22673d75e11a6ecd149c142f0d2aaa9d
#
_entry.id   22673d75e11a6ecd149c142f0d2aaa9d
#
_cell.length_a   1.000
_cell.length_b   1.000
_cell.length_c   1.000
_cell.angle_alpha   90.00
_cell.angle_beta   90.00
_cell.angle_gamma   90.00
#
_symmetry.space_group_name_H-M   'P 1'
#
loop_
_entity.id
_entity.type
_entity.pdbx_description
1 polymer ?
#
loop_
_entity_poly.entity_id
_entity_poly.type
_entity_poly.pdbx_seq_one_letter_code
_entity_poly.pdbx_strand_id
1 'polypeptide(L)'
;MKNDIKNDIEIIAGGAFERLELANREAADAGSRRTVRLSEMRSEYNDVLVILKASSTVRKKCYERAERMLSGLGLDVRIGQPFAPLFTFSMTESGREAVPGNVPREISDLATLAMWAEMNSPERTTFIFDDPLCSMGEKARRGFARSVIEPLRGRGNRFVVTAPEDLAKDFGEL
;
A
#
# COMPACT_ATOMS: atom_id res chain seq x y z
N MET A 1 2.06 -24.18 19.63
CA MET A 1 2.88 -23.02 19.20
C MET A 1 1.96 -21.81 19.15
N LYS A 2 2.01 -20.92 20.15
CA LYS A 2 1.38 -19.61 20.08
C LYS A 2 2.29 -18.75 19.21
N ASN A 3 1.89 -18.45 17.98
CA ASN A 3 2.61 -17.50 17.15
C ASN A 3 2.44 -16.11 17.78
N ASP A 4 3.55 -15.48 18.06
CA ASP A 4 3.64 -14.08 18.46
C ASP A 4 3.25 -13.19 17.27
N ILE A 5 1.95 -12.95 17.13
CA ILE A 5 1.33 -12.18 16.04
C ILE A 5 1.61 -10.67 16.21
N LYS A 6 2.18 -10.25 17.36
CA LYS A 6 2.42 -8.83 17.68
C LYS A 6 3.73 -8.25 17.15
N ASN A 7 4.64 -9.06 16.58
CA ASN A 7 5.99 -8.62 16.18
C ASN A 7 6.18 -8.39 14.68
N ASP A 8 5.12 -8.43 13.88
CA ASP A 8 5.23 -8.25 12.43
C ASP A 8 4.99 -6.81 11.94
N ILE A 9 4.53 -5.94 12.83
CA ILE A 9 4.24 -4.54 12.51
C ILE A 9 4.99 -3.61 13.46
N GLU A 10 5.69 -2.65 12.91
CA GLU A 10 6.38 -1.60 13.63
C GLU A 10 5.94 -0.22 13.15
N ILE A 11 5.60 0.67 14.07
CA ILE A 11 5.24 2.05 13.79
C ILE A 11 6.36 2.96 14.28
N ILE A 12 6.96 3.72 13.37
CA ILE A 12 8.03 4.66 13.65
C ILE A 12 7.51 6.09 13.54
N ALA A 13 7.42 6.78 14.66
CA ALA A 13 7.08 8.18 14.73
C ALA A 13 8.34 9.06 14.89
N GLY A 14 8.27 10.33 14.49
CA GLY A 14 9.37 11.27 14.69
C GLY A 14 9.61 12.21 13.50
N GLY A 15 10.81 12.82 13.43
CA GLY A 15 11.23 13.67 12.33
C GLY A 15 11.47 12.86 11.04
N ALA A 16 11.30 13.47 9.87
CA ALA A 16 11.37 12.77 8.59
C ALA A 16 12.71 12.01 8.37
N PHE A 17 13.84 12.62 8.71
CA PHE A 17 15.14 11.99 8.56
C PHE A 17 15.34 10.80 9.50
N GLU A 18 14.93 10.97 10.76
CA GLU A 18 15.00 9.92 11.79
C GLU A 18 14.15 8.71 11.42
N ARG A 19 12.91 8.94 10.96
CA ARG A 19 12.02 7.88 10.49
C ARG A 19 12.63 7.08 9.34
N LEU A 20 13.23 7.77 8.37
CA LEU A 20 13.86 7.12 7.23
C LEU A 20 15.05 6.24 7.66
N GLU A 21 15.88 6.74 8.56
CA GLU A 21 17.05 6.01 9.05
C GLU A 21 16.63 4.76 9.83
N LEU A 22 15.66 4.89 10.74
CA LEU A 22 15.14 3.78 11.52
C LEU A 22 14.46 2.74 10.63
N ALA A 23 13.62 3.16 9.68
CA ALA A 23 12.95 2.24 8.75
C ALA A 23 13.96 1.44 7.90
N ASN A 24 15.06 2.06 7.47
CA ASN A 24 16.11 1.38 6.74
C ASN A 24 16.87 0.37 7.63
N ARG A 25 17.10 0.70 8.90
CA ARG A 25 17.73 -0.21 9.86
C ARG A 25 16.84 -1.42 10.12
N GLU A 26 15.57 -1.21 10.42
CA GLU A 26 14.60 -2.30 10.63
C GLU A 26 14.50 -3.22 9.40
N ALA A 27 14.50 -2.67 8.20
CA ALA A 27 14.49 -3.46 6.98
C ALA A 27 15.76 -4.31 6.82
N ALA A 28 16.92 -3.77 7.18
CA ALA A 28 18.20 -4.49 7.12
C ALA A 28 18.25 -5.63 8.16
N ASP A 29 17.77 -5.38 9.37
CA ASP A 29 17.80 -6.34 10.49
C ASP A 29 16.75 -7.46 10.36
N ALA A 30 15.73 -7.25 9.53
CA ALA A 30 14.61 -8.17 9.36
C ALA A 30 14.98 -9.55 8.77
N GLY A 31 16.15 -9.72 8.18
CA GLY A 31 16.54 -10.95 7.49
C GLY A 31 15.62 -11.32 6.34
N SER A 32 14.95 -10.33 5.76
CA SER A 32 13.99 -10.47 4.68
C SER A 32 14.69 -10.83 3.37
N ARG A 33 13.99 -11.57 2.50
CA ARG A 33 14.47 -11.84 1.14
C ARG A 33 14.37 -10.62 0.24
N ARG A 34 13.42 -9.74 0.51
CA ARG A 34 13.12 -8.55 -0.27
C ARG A 34 12.57 -7.45 0.62
N THR A 35 12.94 -6.22 0.31
CA THR A 35 12.30 -5.03 0.87
C THR A 35 11.51 -4.35 -0.22
N VAL A 36 10.28 -3.96 0.09
CA VAL A 36 9.37 -3.24 -0.80
C VAL A 36 8.96 -1.94 -0.11
N ARG A 37 9.26 -0.82 -0.73
CA ARG A 37 8.95 0.51 -0.21
C ARG A 37 7.79 1.11 -1.00
N LEU A 38 6.76 1.62 -0.31
CA LEU A 38 5.58 2.17 -0.96
C LEU A 38 5.93 3.33 -1.91
N SER A 39 6.80 4.22 -1.49
CA SER A 39 7.24 5.38 -2.30
C SER A 39 8.00 5.00 -3.58
N GLU A 40 8.48 3.76 -3.68
CA GLU A 40 9.20 3.22 -4.83
C GLU A 40 8.31 2.39 -5.78
N MET A 41 7.05 2.12 -5.40
CA MET A 41 6.13 1.30 -6.22
C MET A 41 5.88 1.87 -7.61
N ARG A 42 6.12 3.15 -7.82
CA ARG A 42 6.04 3.77 -9.14
C ARG A 42 7.02 3.17 -10.15
N SER A 43 8.18 2.68 -9.71
CA SER A 43 9.14 2.00 -10.60
C SER A 43 8.61 0.64 -11.08
N GLU A 44 7.83 -0.06 -10.25
CA GLU A 44 7.21 -1.35 -10.57
C GLU A 44 5.99 -1.21 -11.49
N TYR A 45 5.48 0.00 -11.66
CA TYR A 45 4.24 0.27 -12.40
C TYR A 45 4.28 -0.20 -13.85
N ASN A 46 5.38 0.03 -14.54
CA ASN A 46 5.53 -0.39 -15.94
C ASN A 46 5.53 -1.92 -16.08
N ASP A 47 6.18 -2.63 -15.17
CA ASP A 47 6.23 -4.08 -15.16
C ASP A 47 4.84 -4.67 -14.86
N VAL A 48 4.14 -4.08 -13.90
CA VAL A 48 2.73 -4.40 -13.62
C VAL A 48 1.87 -4.21 -14.87
N LEU A 49 2.01 -3.09 -15.58
CA LEU A 49 1.27 -2.81 -16.81
C LEU A 49 1.51 -3.82 -17.92
N VAL A 50 2.76 -4.24 -18.13
CA VAL A 50 3.11 -5.24 -19.15
C VAL A 50 2.37 -6.56 -18.89
N ILE A 51 2.39 -7.01 -17.62
CA ILE A 51 1.70 -8.25 -17.22
C ILE A 51 0.19 -8.12 -17.35
N LEU A 52 -0.38 -7.00 -16.94
CA LEU A 52 -1.82 -6.74 -17.03
C LEU A 52 -2.32 -6.69 -18.48
N LYS A 53 -1.49 -6.22 -19.41
CA LYS A 53 -1.82 -6.25 -20.84
C LYS A 53 -1.81 -7.68 -21.40
N ALA A 54 -0.95 -8.54 -20.88
CA ALA A 54 -0.77 -9.90 -21.40
C ALA A 54 -1.92 -10.86 -21.00
N SER A 55 -2.62 -10.63 -19.89
CA SER A 55 -3.62 -11.56 -19.38
C SER A 55 -4.86 -10.87 -18.82
N SER A 56 -6.01 -11.10 -19.44
CA SER A 56 -7.30 -10.56 -18.96
C SER A 56 -7.73 -11.12 -17.60
N THR A 57 -7.41 -12.38 -17.33
CA THR A 57 -7.74 -13.03 -16.05
C THR A 57 -6.91 -12.47 -14.89
N VAL A 58 -5.60 -12.33 -15.10
CA VAL A 58 -4.71 -11.71 -14.11
C VAL A 58 -5.13 -10.26 -13.86
N ARG A 59 -5.40 -9.52 -14.92
CA ARG A 59 -5.86 -8.13 -14.84
C ARG A 59 -7.10 -7.98 -13.96
N LYS A 60 -8.13 -8.81 -14.18
CA LYS A 60 -9.36 -8.76 -13.39
C LYS A 60 -9.08 -8.94 -11.89
N LYS A 61 -8.30 -9.96 -11.52
CA LYS A 61 -7.93 -10.21 -10.13
C LYS A 61 -7.15 -9.05 -9.49
N CYS A 62 -6.19 -8.50 -10.23
CA CYS A 62 -5.40 -7.37 -9.78
C CYS A 62 -6.26 -6.12 -9.53
N TYR A 63 -7.19 -5.82 -10.43
CA TYR A 63 -8.11 -4.68 -10.27
C TYR A 63 -9.05 -4.88 -9.08
N GLU A 64 -9.68 -6.03 -8.98
CA GLU A 64 -10.55 -6.35 -7.85
C GLU A 64 -9.81 -6.28 -6.49
N ARG A 65 -8.54 -6.66 -6.45
CA ARG A 65 -7.72 -6.54 -5.24
C ARG A 65 -7.44 -5.08 -4.91
N ALA A 66 -7.02 -4.29 -5.88
CA ALA A 66 -6.73 -2.87 -5.68
C ALA A 66 -7.99 -2.09 -5.28
N GLU A 67 -9.11 -2.31 -5.96
CA GLU A 67 -10.39 -1.67 -5.61
C GLU A 67 -10.85 -2.05 -4.20
N ARG A 68 -10.73 -3.31 -3.78
CA ARG A 68 -11.06 -3.73 -2.41
C ARG A 68 -10.17 -3.06 -1.37
N MET A 69 -8.86 -2.99 -1.60
CA MET A 69 -7.93 -2.32 -0.70
C MET A 69 -8.30 -0.85 -0.52
N LEU A 70 -8.54 -0.15 -1.60
CA LEU A 70 -8.87 1.28 -1.58
C LEU A 70 -10.27 1.55 -0.99
N SER A 71 -11.26 0.70 -1.31
CA SER A 71 -12.59 0.78 -0.72
C SER A 71 -12.56 0.60 0.81
N GLY A 72 -11.71 -0.27 1.31
CA GLY A 72 -11.50 -0.44 2.75
C GLY A 72 -10.92 0.79 3.45
N LEU A 73 -10.26 1.68 2.71
CA LEU A 73 -9.81 3.00 3.19
C LEU A 73 -10.92 4.06 3.14
N GLY A 74 -12.12 3.69 2.71
CA GLY A 74 -13.24 4.61 2.53
C GLY A 74 -13.21 5.38 1.21
N LEU A 75 -12.43 4.90 0.24
CA LEU A 75 -12.31 5.49 -1.08
C LEU A 75 -13.14 4.67 -2.07
N ASP A 76 -14.08 5.29 -2.75
CA ASP A 76 -14.76 4.67 -3.89
C ASP A 76 -13.91 4.88 -5.15
N VAL A 77 -13.06 3.90 -5.42
CA VAL A 77 -12.13 3.91 -6.55
C VAL A 77 -12.53 2.84 -7.54
N ARG A 78 -12.64 3.23 -8.80
CA ARG A 78 -12.81 2.31 -9.93
C ARG A 78 -11.59 2.39 -10.82
N ILE A 79 -11.02 1.23 -11.11
CA ILE A 79 -9.88 1.14 -12.02
C ILE A 79 -10.42 0.91 -13.43
N GLY A 80 -10.27 1.91 -14.27
CA GLY A 80 -10.78 1.92 -15.64
C GLY A 80 -10.03 0.97 -16.56
N GLN A 81 -10.53 0.86 -17.81
CA GLN A 81 -9.99 -0.06 -18.81
C GLN A 81 -8.54 0.29 -19.21
N PRO A 82 -7.71 -0.71 -19.51
CA PRO A 82 -6.26 -0.60 -19.64
C PRO A 82 -5.77 -0.04 -20.96
N PHE A 83 -6.62 0.57 -21.77
CA PHE A 83 -6.25 1.07 -23.10
C PHE A 83 -5.89 2.55 -23.13
N ALA A 84 -6.12 3.27 -22.05
CA ALA A 84 -5.50 4.58 -21.85
C ALA A 84 -4.07 4.39 -21.34
N PRO A 85 -3.11 5.26 -21.71
CA PRO A 85 -1.71 5.12 -21.26
C PRO A 85 -1.54 5.24 -19.73
N LEU A 86 -2.59 5.52 -19.01
CA LEU A 86 -2.67 5.64 -17.55
C LEU A 86 -3.93 4.95 -17.08
N PHE A 87 -3.89 4.31 -15.91
CA PHE A 87 -5.11 3.89 -15.23
C PHE A 87 -6.00 5.11 -15.05
N THR A 88 -7.22 5.04 -15.54
CA THR A 88 -8.22 6.01 -15.15
C THR A 88 -8.79 5.56 -13.81
N PHE A 89 -8.39 6.25 -12.76
CA PHE A 89 -9.06 6.13 -11.49
C PHE A 89 -10.22 7.11 -11.47
N SER A 90 -11.41 6.64 -11.18
CA SER A 90 -12.45 7.51 -10.66
C SER A 90 -12.45 7.36 -9.15
N MET A 91 -12.29 8.44 -8.43
CA MET A 91 -12.34 8.46 -6.98
C MET A 91 -13.50 9.32 -6.55
N THR A 92 -14.39 8.78 -5.74
CA THR A 92 -15.45 9.54 -5.12
C THR A 92 -15.10 9.75 -3.65
N GLU A 93 -14.55 10.89 -3.34
CA GLU A 93 -14.42 11.35 -1.96
C GLU A 93 -15.63 12.24 -1.64
N SER A 94 -16.42 11.85 -0.65
CA SER A 94 -17.58 12.62 -0.18
C SER A 94 -18.60 12.99 -1.29
N GLY A 95 -18.81 12.12 -2.27
CA GLY A 95 -19.77 12.32 -3.34
C GLY A 95 -19.33 13.27 -4.46
N ARG A 96 -18.04 13.62 -4.52
CA ARG A 96 -17.47 14.37 -5.64
C ARG A 96 -16.65 13.42 -6.52
N GLU A 97 -16.97 13.37 -7.81
CA GLU A 97 -16.11 12.68 -8.77
C GLU A 97 -14.76 13.42 -8.87
N ALA A 98 -13.68 12.71 -8.58
CA ALA A 98 -12.36 13.20 -8.91
C ALA A 98 -12.13 13.00 -10.41
N VAL A 99 -11.68 14.05 -11.07
CA VAL A 99 -11.35 14.02 -12.50
C VAL A 99 -10.19 13.02 -12.71
N PRO A 100 -10.26 12.12 -13.70
CA PRO A 100 -9.13 11.26 -14.06
C PRO A 100 -7.87 12.12 -14.24
N GLY A 101 -6.79 11.75 -13.55
CA GLY A 101 -5.53 12.49 -13.55
C GLY A 101 -5.20 13.24 -12.27
N ASN A 102 -6.16 13.47 -11.37
CA ASN A 102 -5.95 14.13 -10.08
C ASN A 102 -5.94 13.16 -8.89
N VAL A 103 -5.66 11.89 -9.13
CA VAL A 103 -5.53 10.91 -8.04
C VAL A 103 -4.25 11.19 -7.26
N PRO A 104 -4.32 11.33 -5.94
CA PRO A 104 -3.13 11.47 -5.11
C PRO A 104 -2.12 10.35 -5.39
N ARG A 105 -0.84 10.69 -5.39
CA ARG A 105 0.25 9.73 -5.64
C ARG A 105 0.15 8.52 -4.74
N GLU A 106 -0.14 8.72 -3.47
CA GLU A 106 -0.28 7.67 -2.45
C GLU A 106 -1.32 6.62 -2.84
N ILE A 107 -2.44 7.04 -3.43
CA ILE A 107 -3.51 6.14 -3.88
C ILE A 107 -3.04 5.32 -5.09
N SER A 108 -2.33 5.94 -6.01
CA SER A 108 -1.73 5.25 -7.16
C SER A 108 -0.68 4.23 -6.72
N ASP A 109 0.17 4.58 -5.76
CA ASP A 109 1.21 3.70 -5.23
C ASP A 109 0.59 2.50 -4.48
N LEU A 110 -0.46 2.71 -3.68
CA LEU A 110 -1.22 1.64 -3.02
C LEU A 110 -1.93 0.72 -4.01
N ALA A 111 -2.54 1.26 -5.05
CA ALA A 111 -3.15 0.45 -6.10
C ALA A 111 -2.10 -0.41 -6.81
N THR A 112 -0.95 0.17 -7.13
CA THR A 112 0.18 -0.56 -7.75
C THR A 112 0.70 -1.66 -6.84
N LEU A 113 0.87 -1.37 -5.54
CA LEU A 113 1.26 -2.37 -4.54
C LEU A 113 0.27 -3.54 -4.47
N ALA A 114 -1.03 -3.25 -4.47
CA ALA A 114 -2.06 -4.29 -4.41
C ALA A 114 -2.00 -5.21 -5.63
N MET A 115 -1.84 -4.64 -6.83
CA MET A 115 -1.71 -5.40 -8.08
C MET A 115 -0.41 -6.20 -8.13
N TRP A 116 0.69 -5.58 -7.73
CA TRP A 116 1.99 -6.23 -7.63
C TRP A 116 1.96 -7.42 -6.66
N ALA A 117 1.35 -7.25 -5.50
CA ALA A 117 1.23 -8.31 -4.49
C ALA A 117 0.34 -9.47 -4.97
N GLU A 118 -0.70 -9.19 -5.75
CA GLU A 118 -1.53 -10.25 -6.36
C GLU A 118 -0.72 -11.12 -7.33
N MET A 119 0.16 -10.51 -8.10
CA MET A 119 0.98 -11.22 -9.08
C MET A 119 2.16 -11.97 -8.46
N ASN A 120 2.77 -11.39 -7.44
CA ASN A 120 4.03 -11.89 -6.90
C ASN A 120 3.86 -12.78 -5.65
N SER A 121 2.68 -12.78 -5.01
CA SER A 121 2.43 -13.53 -3.77
C SER A 121 3.59 -13.44 -2.77
N PRO A 122 3.92 -12.22 -2.28
CA PRO A 122 5.16 -11.95 -1.56
C PRO A 122 5.30 -12.79 -0.29
N GLU A 123 6.51 -13.31 -0.08
CA GLU A 123 6.90 -14.10 1.09
C GLU A 123 8.20 -13.57 1.67
N ARG A 124 8.33 -13.56 3.01
CA ARG A 124 9.51 -13.07 3.74
C ARG A 124 9.97 -11.71 3.22
N THR A 125 8.98 -10.83 2.99
CA THR A 125 9.15 -9.50 2.45
C THR A 125 8.94 -8.48 3.56
N THR A 126 9.85 -7.50 3.68
CA THR A 126 9.62 -6.33 4.52
C THR A 126 8.98 -5.24 3.67
N PHE A 127 7.80 -4.81 4.08
CA PHE A 127 7.10 -3.68 3.48
C PHE A 127 7.37 -2.43 4.30
N ILE A 128 7.84 -1.37 3.65
CA ILE A 128 8.03 -0.06 4.27
C ILE A 128 6.98 0.89 3.69
N PHE A 129 6.15 1.41 4.56
CA PHE A 129 5.13 2.40 4.23
C PHE A 129 5.59 3.77 4.74
N ASP A 130 6.15 4.56 3.82
CA ASP A 130 6.68 5.89 4.11
C ASP A 130 5.53 6.90 4.19
N ASP A 131 5.17 7.32 5.40
CA ASP A 131 4.12 8.31 5.66
C ASP A 131 2.83 8.06 4.85
N PRO A 132 2.29 6.84 4.88
CA PRO A 132 1.16 6.47 4.04
C PRO A 132 -0.07 7.29 4.43
N LEU A 133 -0.81 7.76 3.42
CA LEU A 133 -2.07 8.49 3.61
C LEU A 133 -1.97 9.77 4.45
N CYS A 134 -0.78 10.40 4.54
CA CYS A 134 -0.61 11.65 5.28
C CYS A 134 -1.44 12.79 4.71
N SER A 135 -1.70 12.80 3.39
CA SER A 135 -2.60 13.77 2.75
C SER A 135 -4.09 13.44 2.90
N MET A 136 -4.41 12.26 3.44
CA MET A 136 -5.78 11.77 3.59
C MET A 136 -6.34 12.03 4.98
N GLY A 137 -7.65 11.91 5.12
CA GLY A 137 -8.31 12.07 6.41
C GLY A 137 -8.03 10.92 7.40
N GLU A 138 -8.24 11.17 8.69
CA GLU A 138 -8.05 10.21 9.79
C GLU A 138 -8.72 8.86 9.54
N LYS A 139 -9.93 8.86 8.97
CA LYS A 139 -10.67 7.62 8.66
C LYS A 139 -9.88 6.69 7.73
N ALA A 140 -9.21 7.23 6.73
CA ALA A 140 -8.39 6.44 5.80
C ALA A 140 -7.17 5.86 6.54
N ARG A 141 -6.48 6.66 7.36
CA ARG A 141 -5.34 6.20 8.16
C ARG A 141 -5.72 5.10 9.14
N ARG A 142 -6.82 5.24 9.88
CA ARG A 142 -7.35 4.19 10.77
C ARG A 142 -7.74 2.90 10.04
N GLY A 143 -8.19 3.01 8.80
CA GLY A 143 -8.50 1.86 7.95
C GLY A 143 -7.27 1.13 7.39
N PHE A 144 -6.07 1.70 7.52
CA PHE A 144 -4.86 1.25 6.83
C PHE A 144 -4.45 -0.18 7.22
N ALA A 145 -4.42 -0.49 8.50
CA ALA A 145 -4.06 -1.82 8.99
C ALA A 145 -4.94 -2.91 8.37
N ARG A 146 -6.25 -2.74 8.49
CA ARG A 146 -7.22 -3.72 8.02
C ARG A 146 -7.23 -3.86 6.49
N SER A 147 -7.03 -2.76 5.78
CA SER A 147 -7.23 -2.73 4.33
C SER A 147 -5.96 -2.96 3.53
N VAL A 148 -4.79 -2.60 4.10
CA VAL A 148 -3.49 -2.71 3.43
C VAL A 148 -2.62 -3.80 4.06
N ILE A 149 -2.43 -3.78 5.38
CA ILE A 149 -1.51 -4.70 6.05
C ILE A 149 -2.10 -6.11 6.14
N GLU A 150 -3.32 -6.27 6.65
CA GLU A 150 -3.93 -7.59 6.83
C GLU A 150 -3.96 -8.45 5.55
N PRO A 151 -4.31 -7.92 4.36
CA PRO A 151 -4.26 -8.68 3.12
C PRO A 151 -2.86 -9.11 2.67
N LEU A 152 -1.81 -8.47 3.22
CA LEU A 152 -0.40 -8.78 2.95
C LEU A 152 0.23 -9.62 4.07
N ARG A 153 -0.46 -9.77 5.21
CA ARG A 153 0.04 -10.48 6.39
C ARG A 153 0.23 -11.99 6.09
N GLY A 154 1.12 -12.59 6.78
CA GLY A 154 1.46 -14.00 6.65
C GLY A 154 2.71 -14.24 5.80
N ARG A 155 3.04 -15.51 5.56
CA ARG A 155 4.22 -15.94 4.81
C ARG A 155 5.55 -15.34 5.29
N GLY A 156 5.62 -14.91 6.57
CA GLY A 156 6.82 -14.28 7.14
C GLY A 156 7.06 -12.85 6.66
N ASN A 157 6.04 -12.16 6.21
CA ASN A 157 6.10 -10.75 5.86
C ASN A 157 6.15 -9.87 7.12
N ARG A 158 6.87 -8.75 7.04
CA ARG A 158 6.98 -7.73 8.07
C ARG A 158 6.57 -6.38 7.53
N PHE A 159 6.15 -5.50 8.42
CA PHE A 159 5.60 -4.20 8.05
C PHE A 159 6.22 -3.11 8.92
N VAL A 160 6.76 -2.09 8.29
CA VAL A 160 7.27 -0.88 8.93
C VAL A 160 6.44 0.28 8.42
N VAL A 161 5.76 0.97 9.31
CA VAL A 161 4.95 2.15 8.99
C VAL A 161 5.62 3.36 9.61
N THR A 162 6.00 4.34 8.79
CA THR A 162 6.48 5.62 9.32
C THR A 162 5.37 6.66 9.27
N ALA A 163 5.29 7.52 10.26
CA ALA A 163 4.33 8.62 10.28
C ALA A 163 4.84 9.81 11.09
N PRO A 164 4.42 11.05 10.76
CA PRO A 164 4.59 12.19 11.66
C PRO A 164 3.99 11.89 13.04
N GLU A 165 4.60 12.45 14.08
CA GLU A 165 4.24 12.12 15.48
C GLU A 165 2.75 12.36 15.80
N ASP A 166 2.18 13.42 15.25
CA ASP A 166 0.78 13.77 15.40
C ASP A 166 -0.19 12.81 14.68
N LEU A 167 0.27 12.13 13.62
CA LEU A 167 -0.52 11.18 12.83
C LEU A 167 -0.27 9.71 13.22
N ALA A 168 0.84 9.40 13.87
CA ALA A 168 1.23 8.03 14.22
C ALA A 168 0.15 7.30 15.04
N LYS A 169 -0.58 8.02 15.91
CA LYS A 169 -1.69 7.48 16.69
C LYS A 169 -2.82 6.89 15.85
N ASP A 170 -3.02 7.39 14.63
CA ASP A 170 -4.08 6.92 13.74
C ASP A 170 -3.78 5.53 13.19
N PHE A 171 -2.52 5.11 13.23
CA PHE A 171 -2.05 3.78 12.84
C PHE A 171 -1.92 2.83 14.04
N GLY A 172 -2.08 3.32 15.27
CA GLY A 172 -1.77 2.60 16.51
C GLY A 172 -2.83 1.59 17.00
N GLU A 173 -3.93 1.40 16.28
CA GLU A 173 -4.91 0.33 16.51
C GLU A 173 -4.60 -0.95 15.72
N LEU A 174 -3.33 -1.18 15.42
CA LEU A 174 -2.78 -2.30 14.64
C LEU A 174 -2.61 -3.57 15.46
#